data_d34977a290d9eddb36f18b93c799b37e
#
_entry.id   d34977a290d9eddb36f18b93c799b37e
#
_cell.length_a   1.000
_cell.length_b   1.000
_cell.length_c   1.000
_cell.angle_alpha   90.00
_cell.angle_beta   90.00
_cell.angle_gamma   90.00
#
_symmetry.space_group_name_H-M   'P 1'
#
loop_
_entity.id
_entity.type
_entity.pdbx_description
1 polymer ?
#
loop_
_entity_poly.entity_id
_entity_poly.type
_entity_poly.pdbx_seq_one_letter_code
_entity_poly.pdbx_strand_id
1 'polypeptide(L)'
;MANYTNTTNTAGTATNEDVVEVLNDLLENTRDGEYGFRACAEEVDSPQLKQVFQSRSAECAKAAGELVQLIRRFGGSPDDGGTVSGAMHRGWVHVKGSVGANSALSMLEECERGEDAAVARYRKALKADLPADVRAAIQQQADGAQRNHDQIKQLRDQMRNK
;
A
#
# COMPACT_ATOMS: atom_id res chain seq x y z
N MET A 1 25.67 -7.10 44.58
CA MET A 1 24.80 -6.33 43.70
C MET A 1 25.35 -6.37 42.29
N ALA A 2 24.76 -7.15 41.43
CA ALA A 2 25.20 -7.21 40.05
C ALA A 2 24.68 -5.97 39.34
N ASN A 3 25.54 -5.08 38.95
CA ASN A 3 25.24 -4.00 38.03
C ASN A 3 25.05 -4.64 36.66
N TYR A 4 23.79 -4.84 36.29
CA TYR A 4 23.45 -5.09 34.89
C TYR A 4 23.59 -3.76 34.18
N THR A 5 24.80 -3.41 33.78
CA THR A 5 24.99 -2.42 32.74
C THR A 5 24.50 -3.14 31.44
N ASN A 6 23.24 -2.96 31.21
CA ASN A 6 22.68 -3.30 29.90
C ASN A 6 23.25 -2.28 28.92
N THR A 7 24.45 -2.55 28.46
CA THR A 7 25.01 -1.83 27.33
C THR A 7 24.29 -2.37 26.10
N THR A 8 23.06 -1.91 25.90
CA THR A 8 22.41 -2.05 24.62
C THR A 8 23.25 -1.25 23.65
N ASN A 9 24.02 -1.96 22.88
CA ASN A 9 24.66 -1.40 21.69
C ASN A 9 23.53 -1.01 20.74
N THR A 10 23.04 0.23 20.88
CA THR A 10 21.90 0.73 20.12
C THR A 10 22.31 1.33 18.78
N ALA A 11 23.52 1.03 18.32
CA ALA A 11 23.92 1.39 16.97
C ALA A 11 23.14 0.52 15.97
N GLY A 12 22.00 1.00 15.52
CA GLY A 12 21.31 0.47 14.34
C GLY A 12 20.13 -0.48 14.58
N THR A 13 19.65 -0.65 15.83
CA THR A 13 18.42 -1.43 16.08
C THR A 13 17.22 -0.51 16.26
N ALA A 14 16.22 -0.66 15.39
CA ALA A 14 14.95 0.05 15.52
C ALA A 14 14.25 -0.35 16.82
N THR A 15 13.66 0.60 17.52
CA THR A 15 12.79 0.35 18.66
C THR A 15 11.45 -0.21 18.17
N ASN A 16 10.65 -0.80 19.07
CA ASN A 16 9.29 -1.23 18.74
C ASN A 16 8.44 -0.06 18.20
N GLU A 17 8.63 1.14 18.75
CA GLU A 17 7.94 2.34 18.29
C GLU A 17 8.33 2.69 16.85
N ASP A 18 9.60 2.59 16.50
CA ASP A 18 10.06 2.81 15.12
C ASP A 18 9.46 1.81 14.15
N VAL A 19 9.39 0.54 14.55
CA VAL A 19 8.75 -0.51 13.74
C VAL A 19 7.26 -0.22 13.53
N VAL A 20 6.55 0.15 14.60
CA VAL A 20 5.12 0.49 14.54
C VAL A 20 4.88 1.69 13.61
N GLU A 21 5.75 2.69 13.66
CA GLU A 21 5.63 3.87 12.78
C GLU A 21 5.74 3.46 11.30
N VAL A 22 6.72 2.63 10.96
CA VAL A 22 6.88 2.11 9.59
C VAL A 22 5.65 1.32 9.17
N LEU A 23 5.15 0.45 10.03
CA LEU A 23 3.99 -0.39 9.73
C LEU A 23 2.71 0.45 9.58
N ASN A 24 2.52 1.48 10.38
CA ASN A 24 1.36 2.37 10.25
C ASN A 24 1.41 3.20 8.96
N ASP A 25 2.59 3.63 8.52
CA ASP A 25 2.75 4.30 7.23
C ASP A 25 2.31 3.38 6.08
N LEU A 26 2.74 2.12 6.11
CA LEU A 26 2.32 1.13 5.12
C LEU A 26 0.82 0.81 5.21
N LEU A 27 0.28 0.76 6.42
CA LEU A 27 -1.16 0.51 6.65
C LEU A 27 -2.01 1.60 6.01
N GLU A 28 -1.64 2.86 6.19
CA GLU A 28 -2.32 3.98 5.54
C GLU A 28 -2.32 3.81 4.02
N ASN A 29 -1.16 3.49 3.45
CA ASN A 29 -1.01 3.29 2.02
C ASN A 29 -1.86 2.11 1.50
N THR A 30 -1.88 0.99 2.20
CA THR A 30 -2.67 -0.18 1.78
C THR A 30 -4.17 0.08 1.86
N ARG A 31 -4.63 0.82 2.86
CA ARG A 31 -6.04 1.22 2.97
C ARG A 31 -6.43 2.19 1.85
N ASP A 32 -5.55 3.12 1.50
CA ASP A 32 -5.77 4.00 0.36
C ASP A 32 -5.88 3.21 -0.94
N GLY A 33 -5.02 2.22 -1.12
CA GLY A 33 -5.06 1.32 -2.27
C GLY A 33 -6.34 0.50 -2.33
N GLU A 34 -6.75 -0.07 -1.21
CA GLU A 34 -8.02 -0.81 -1.12
C GLU A 34 -9.20 0.07 -1.55
N TYR A 35 -9.29 1.27 -1.01
CA TYR A 35 -10.33 2.25 -1.36
C TYR A 35 -10.28 2.61 -2.85
N GLY A 36 -9.12 3.00 -3.34
CA GLY A 36 -8.95 3.49 -4.71
C GLY A 36 -9.22 2.41 -5.76
N PHE A 37 -8.70 1.21 -5.58
CA PHE A 37 -8.95 0.10 -6.51
C PHE A 37 -10.40 -0.36 -6.47
N ARG A 38 -11.03 -0.36 -5.30
CA ARG A 38 -12.46 -0.67 -5.20
C ARG A 38 -13.30 0.37 -5.93
N ALA A 39 -13.00 1.64 -5.75
CA ALA A 39 -13.70 2.72 -6.45
C ALA A 39 -13.54 2.61 -7.97
N CYS A 40 -12.34 2.29 -8.45
CA CYS A 40 -12.09 2.04 -9.88
C CYS A 40 -12.91 0.85 -10.38
N ALA A 41 -12.98 -0.24 -9.63
CA ALA A 41 -13.75 -1.41 -9.98
C ALA A 41 -15.26 -1.11 -10.12
N GLU A 42 -15.75 -0.23 -9.27
CA GLU A 42 -17.17 0.19 -9.29
C GLU A 42 -17.50 1.07 -10.52
N GLU A 43 -16.55 1.87 -10.97
CA GLU A 43 -16.76 2.86 -12.02
C GLU A 43 -16.40 2.38 -13.43
N VAL A 44 -15.55 1.36 -13.56
CA VAL A 44 -15.08 0.91 -14.87
C VAL A 44 -16.11 -0.01 -15.55
N ASP A 45 -16.31 0.18 -16.88
CA ASP A 45 -17.23 -0.63 -17.65
C ASP A 45 -16.63 -1.96 -18.11
N SER A 46 -15.32 -2.00 -18.33
CA SER A 46 -14.63 -3.21 -18.81
C SER A 46 -14.65 -4.31 -17.75
N PRO A 47 -15.24 -5.50 -18.04
CA PRO A 47 -15.22 -6.62 -17.12
C PRO A 47 -13.80 -7.09 -16.76
N GLN A 48 -12.86 -7.03 -17.71
CA GLN A 48 -11.47 -7.40 -17.50
C GLN A 48 -10.79 -6.45 -16.49
N LEU A 49 -10.94 -5.15 -16.68
CA LEU A 49 -10.38 -4.15 -15.78
C LEU A 49 -11.03 -4.19 -14.40
N LYS A 50 -12.34 -4.41 -14.37
CA LYS A 50 -13.06 -4.58 -13.10
C LYS A 50 -12.46 -5.71 -12.28
N GLN A 51 -12.19 -6.85 -12.92
CA GLN A 51 -11.57 -7.99 -12.23
C GLN A 51 -10.16 -7.67 -11.72
N VAL A 52 -9.35 -6.99 -12.51
CA VAL A 52 -8.00 -6.56 -12.11
C VAL A 52 -8.07 -5.66 -10.88
N PHE A 53 -8.95 -4.67 -10.90
CA PHE A 53 -9.10 -3.73 -9.79
C PHE A 53 -9.67 -4.39 -8.54
N GLN A 54 -10.66 -5.27 -8.68
CA GLN A 54 -11.20 -6.04 -7.56
C GLN A 54 -10.14 -6.93 -6.91
N SER A 55 -9.35 -7.63 -7.71
CA SER A 55 -8.27 -8.47 -7.21
C SER A 55 -7.24 -7.67 -6.44
N ARG A 56 -6.86 -6.51 -6.95
CA ARG A 56 -5.89 -5.66 -6.27
C ARG A 56 -6.45 -5.06 -4.98
N SER A 57 -7.72 -4.64 -5.00
CA SER A 57 -8.39 -4.17 -3.78
C SER A 57 -8.37 -5.24 -2.69
N ALA A 58 -8.67 -6.48 -3.05
CA ALA A 58 -8.64 -7.61 -2.11
C ALA A 58 -7.22 -7.88 -1.58
N GLU A 59 -6.19 -7.79 -2.43
CA GLU A 59 -4.79 -7.92 -1.98
C GLU A 59 -4.40 -6.82 -1.00
N CYS A 60 -4.83 -5.59 -1.25
CA CYS A 60 -4.59 -4.47 -0.34
C CYS A 60 -5.30 -4.69 1.00
N ALA A 61 -6.53 -5.19 1.00
CA ALA A 61 -7.25 -5.53 2.23
C ALA A 61 -6.52 -6.60 3.04
N LYS A 62 -6.02 -7.63 2.37
CA LYS A 62 -5.23 -8.69 3.01
C LYS A 62 -3.94 -8.14 3.61
N ALA A 63 -3.21 -7.31 2.86
CA ALA A 63 -1.99 -6.67 3.33
C ALA A 63 -2.27 -5.79 4.55
N ALA A 64 -3.36 -5.03 4.54
CA ALA A 64 -3.77 -4.22 5.69
C ALA A 64 -4.02 -5.08 6.93
N GLY A 65 -4.69 -6.21 6.78
CA GLY A 65 -4.91 -7.15 7.88
C GLY A 65 -3.62 -7.70 8.47
N GLU A 66 -2.66 -8.06 7.63
CA GLU A 66 -1.34 -8.51 8.06
C GLU A 66 -0.57 -7.42 8.81
N LEU A 67 -0.63 -6.19 8.32
CA LEU A 67 0.02 -5.04 8.96
C LEU A 67 -0.61 -4.74 10.34
N VAL A 68 -1.94 -4.82 10.45
CA VAL A 68 -2.63 -4.65 11.73
C VAL A 68 -2.14 -5.68 12.76
N GLN A 69 -2.01 -6.94 12.38
CA GLN A 69 -1.51 -7.98 13.27
C GLN A 69 -0.07 -7.70 13.71
N LEU A 70 0.79 -7.28 12.79
CA LEU A 70 2.18 -6.94 13.11
C LEU A 70 2.25 -5.75 14.07
N ILE A 71 1.45 -4.71 13.82
CA ILE A 71 1.40 -3.53 14.69
C ILE A 71 1.04 -3.91 16.13
N ARG A 72 0.01 -4.74 16.28
CA ARG A 72 -0.43 -5.23 17.60
C ARG A 72 0.65 -6.09 18.26
N ARG A 73 1.32 -6.93 17.50
CA ARG A 73 2.43 -7.76 18.00
C ARG A 73 3.54 -6.91 18.61
N PHE A 74 3.82 -5.74 18.05
CA PHE A 74 4.83 -4.80 18.57
C PHE A 74 4.28 -3.82 19.61
N GLY A 75 3.07 -4.05 20.11
CA GLY A 75 2.47 -3.26 21.17
C GLY A 75 1.92 -1.91 20.71
N GLY A 76 1.80 -1.70 19.41
CA GLY A 76 1.25 -0.48 18.84
C GLY A 76 -0.25 -0.57 18.62
N SER A 77 -0.83 0.59 18.31
CA SER A 77 -2.22 0.71 17.87
C SER A 77 -2.24 0.99 16.37
N PRO A 78 -3.02 0.21 15.59
CA PRO A 78 -3.20 0.55 14.19
C PRO A 78 -3.89 1.91 14.09
N ASP A 79 -3.36 2.78 13.22
CA ASP A 79 -4.05 4.02 12.90
C ASP A 79 -5.42 3.70 12.29
N ASP A 80 -6.42 4.53 12.57
CA ASP A 80 -7.77 4.35 12.03
C ASP A 80 -7.81 4.51 10.50
N GLY A 81 -6.66 4.74 9.94
CA GLY A 81 -6.47 4.88 8.51
C GLY A 81 -7.12 6.13 7.97
N GLY A 82 -7.00 6.33 6.71
CA GLY A 82 -7.62 7.45 6.07
C GLY A 82 -9.13 7.31 6.03
N THR A 83 -9.79 8.41 6.28
CA THR A 83 -11.16 8.60 5.82
C THR A 83 -11.16 8.56 4.30
N VAL A 84 -12.32 8.37 3.69
CA VAL A 84 -12.50 8.53 2.23
C VAL A 84 -11.89 9.85 1.76
N SER A 85 -12.10 10.92 2.52
CA SER A 85 -11.50 12.23 2.26
C SER A 85 -9.97 12.19 2.26
N GLY A 86 -9.36 11.48 3.21
CA GLY A 86 -7.92 11.30 3.27
C GLY A 86 -7.35 10.57 2.06
N ALA A 87 -7.98 9.47 1.63
CA ALA A 87 -7.58 8.73 0.43
C ALA A 87 -7.63 9.62 -0.82
N MET A 88 -8.65 10.43 -0.95
CA MET A 88 -8.78 11.38 -2.05
C MET A 88 -7.65 12.41 -2.04
N HIS A 89 -7.28 12.93 -0.88
CA HIS A 89 -6.16 13.87 -0.76
C HIS A 89 -4.81 13.25 -1.09
N ARG A 90 -4.66 11.94 -0.86
CA ARG A 90 -3.39 11.23 -1.07
C ARG A 90 -3.22 10.66 -2.48
N GLY A 91 -4.08 11.01 -3.42
CA GLY A 91 -3.86 10.68 -4.82
C GLY A 91 -4.99 9.96 -5.55
N TRP A 92 -6.12 9.69 -4.88
CA TRP A 92 -7.26 9.03 -5.50
C TRP A 92 -8.40 10.03 -5.81
N VAL A 93 -8.03 11.27 -6.17
CA VAL A 93 -8.94 12.41 -6.30
C VAL A 93 -9.89 12.28 -7.48
N HIS A 94 -9.44 11.63 -8.54
CA HIS A 94 -10.13 11.67 -9.84
C HIS A 94 -10.93 10.43 -10.17
N VAL A 95 -11.02 9.45 -9.25
CA VAL A 95 -11.68 8.17 -9.52
C VAL A 95 -13.19 8.33 -9.61
N LYS A 96 -13.78 9.05 -8.67
CA LYS A 96 -15.21 9.33 -8.69
C LYS A 96 -15.48 10.60 -9.51
N GLY A 97 -16.27 10.46 -10.56
CA GLY A 97 -16.59 11.53 -11.47
C GLY A 97 -15.86 11.49 -12.80
N SER A 98 -15.04 10.48 -13.02
CA SER A 98 -14.48 10.19 -14.35
C SER A 98 -15.59 9.65 -15.24
N VAL A 99 -16.31 10.54 -15.87
CA VAL A 99 -17.39 10.18 -16.79
C VAL A 99 -16.93 10.46 -18.21
N GLY A 100 -16.96 9.47 -19.07
CA GLY A 100 -16.71 9.67 -20.50
C GLY A 100 -15.87 8.58 -21.14
N ALA A 101 -15.63 8.72 -22.43
CA ALA A 101 -14.98 7.73 -23.30
C ALA A 101 -13.54 7.38 -22.85
N ASN A 102 -12.89 8.24 -22.09
CA ASN A 102 -11.51 8.07 -21.63
C ASN A 102 -11.43 7.64 -20.15
N SER A 103 -12.54 7.28 -19.54
CA SER A 103 -12.58 6.94 -18.13
C SER A 103 -11.67 5.77 -17.76
N ALA A 104 -11.60 4.74 -18.60
CA ALA A 104 -10.74 3.58 -18.37
C ALA A 104 -9.25 3.95 -18.38
N LEU A 105 -8.82 4.75 -19.34
CA LEU A 105 -7.44 5.22 -19.40
C LEU A 105 -7.11 6.12 -18.19
N SER A 106 -8.00 7.04 -17.85
CA SER A 106 -7.82 7.91 -16.68
C SER A 106 -7.72 7.10 -15.39
N MET A 107 -8.55 6.06 -15.24
CA MET A 107 -8.49 5.16 -14.08
C MET A 107 -7.18 4.40 -14.02
N LEU A 108 -6.68 3.89 -15.16
CA LEU A 108 -5.39 3.20 -15.20
C LEU A 108 -4.24 4.15 -14.83
N GLU A 109 -4.29 5.39 -15.27
CA GLU A 109 -3.31 6.41 -14.89
C GLU A 109 -3.33 6.71 -13.39
N GLU A 110 -4.52 6.81 -12.80
CA GLU A 110 -4.67 6.98 -11.35
C GLU A 110 -4.17 5.76 -10.58
N CYS A 111 -4.50 4.56 -11.03
CA CYS A 111 -4.02 3.32 -10.43
C CYS A 111 -2.50 3.22 -10.49
N GLU A 112 -1.90 3.59 -11.61
CA GLU A 112 -0.44 3.61 -11.74
C GLU A 112 0.19 4.59 -10.74
N ARG A 113 -0.37 5.77 -10.63
CA ARG A 113 0.11 6.77 -9.66
C ARG A 113 0.02 6.24 -8.23
N GLY A 114 -1.09 5.60 -7.88
CA GLY A 114 -1.27 4.96 -6.58
C GLY A 114 -0.25 3.85 -6.34
N GLU A 115 0.04 3.03 -7.34
CA GLU A 115 1.04 1.98 -7.23
C GLU A 115 2.47 2.52 -7.21
N ASP A 116 2.76 3.60 -7.92
CA ASP A 116 4.06 4.29 -7.81
C ASP A 116 4.30 4.74 -6.37
N ALA A 117 3.29 5.33 -5.74
CA ALA A 117 3.36 5.73 -4.34
C ALA A 117 3.56 4.53 -3.41
N ALA A 118 2.82 3.44 -3.64
CA ALA A 118 2.96 2.22 -2.87
C ALA A 118 4.37 1.63 -2.96
N VAL A 119 4.89 1.48 -4.17
CA VAL A 119 6.25 0.96 -4.41
C VAL A 119 7.29 1.82 -3.68
N ALA A 120 7.15 3.15 -3.75
CA ALA A 120 8.06 4.07 -3.08
C ALA A 120 8.02 3.90 -1.55
N ARG A 121 6.82 3.75 -0.96
CA ARG A 121 6.65 3.55 0.47
C ARG A 121 7.22 2.22 0.95
N TYR A 122 7.00 1.14 0.18
CA TYR A 122 7.61 -0.16 0.49
C TYR A 122 9.13 -0.12 0.41
N ARG A 123 9.71 0.55 -0.58
CA ARG A 123 11.16 0.73 -0.68
C ARG A 123 11.72 1.47 0.53
N LYS A 124 11.04 2.52 0.96
CA LYS A 124 11.42 3.27 2.17
C LYS A 124 11.36 2.37 3.40
N ALA A 125 10.27 1.63 3.56
CA ALA A 125 10.10 0.71 4.69
C ALA A 125 11.20 -0.35 4.75
N LEU A 126 11.58 -0.91 3.60
CA LEU A 126 12.62 -1.95 3.50
C LEU A 126 14.02 -1.43 3.78
N LYS A 127 14.24 -0.12 3.78
CA LYS A 127 15.51 0.49 4.21
C LYS A 127 15.59 0.66 5.72
N ALA A 128 14.46 0.58 6.42
CA ALA A 128 14.43 0.66 7.86
C ALA A 128 15.02 -0.61 8.48
N ASP A 129 15.49 -0.50 9.71
CA ASP A 129 15.97 -1.63 10.48
C ASP A 129 14.78 -2.39 11.07
N LEU A 130 14.43 -3.50 10.46
CA LEU A 130 13.26 -4.30 10.79
C LEU A 130 13.66 -5.71 11.22
N PRO A 131 12.92 -6.33 12.16
CA PRO A 131 13.08 -7.76 12.42
C PRO A 131 12.94 -8.59 11.14
N ALA A 132 13.65 -9.70 11.04
CA ALA A 132 13.74 -10.48 9.81
C ALA A 132 12.37 -10.98 9.31
N ASP A 133 11.49 -11.40 10.21
CA ASP A 133 10.14 -11.88 9.85
C ASP A 133 9.22 -10.75 9.41
N VAL A 134 9.34 -9.58 10.01
CA VAL A 134 8.63 -8.37 9.57
C VAL A 134 9.11 -7.96 8.18
N ARG A 135 10.42 -7.92 7.98
CA ARG A 135 11.02 -7.62 6.68
C ARG A 135 10.52 -8.56 5.59
N ALA A 136 10.44 -9.86 5.89
CA ALA A 136 9.96 -10.88 4.94
C ALA A 136 8.50 -10.62 4.55
N ALA A 137 7.64 -10.28 5.52
CA ALA A 137 6.24 -9.96 5.26
C ALA A 137 6.11 -8.70 4.40
N ILE A 138 6.85 -7.65 4.71
CA ILE A 138 6.86 -6.39 3.95
C ILE A 138 7.40 -6.62 2.54
N GLN A 139 8.46 -7.43 2.39
CA GLN A 139 9.01 -7.76 1.07
C GLN A 139 7.98 -8.46 0.19
N GLN A 140 7.23 -9.40 0.75
CA GLN A 140 6.16 -10.09 0.02
C GLN A 140 5.08 -9.13 -0.45
N GLN A 141 4.67 -8.20 0.39
CA GLN A 141 3.70 -7.15 0.03
C GLN A 141 4.29 -6.21 -1.03
N ALA A 142 5.55 -5.83 -0.91
CA ALA A 142 6.25 -4.99 -1.88
C ALA A 142 6.31 -5.65 -3.26
N ASP A 143 6.59 -6.95 -3.30
CA ASP A 143 6.62 -7.71 -4.55
C ASP A 143 5.23 -7.74 -5.21
N GLY A 144 4.18 -7.84 -4.42
CA GLY A 144 2.80 -7.76 -4.89
C GLY A 144 2.48 -6.39 -5.50
N ALA A 145 2.88 -5.31 -4.83
CA ALA A 145 2.71 -3.96 -5.33
C ALA A 145 3.47 -3.75 -6.65
N GLN A 146 4.69 -4.26 -6.76
CA GLN A 146 5.48 -4.15 -7.98
C GLN A 146 4.84 -4.91 -9.14
N ARG A 147 4.37 -6.14 -8.90
CA ARG A 147 3.69 -6.92 -9.93
C ARG A 147 2.44 -6.20 -10.45
N ASN A 148 1.65 -5.64 -9.56
CA ASN A 148 0.45 -4.92 -9.94
C ASN A 148 0.77 -3.62 -10.66
N HIS A 149 1.79 -2.91 -10.21
CA HIS A 149 2.29 -1.71 -10.89
C HIS A 149 2.62 -2.02 -12.35
N ASP A 150 3.37 -3.09 -12.57
CA ASP A 150 3.80 -3.48 -13.91
C ASP A 150 2.60 -3.90 -14.79
N GLN A 151 1.64 -4.61 -14.22
CA GLN A 151 0.40 -4.98 -14.90
C GLN A 151 -0.42 -3.75 -15.31
N ILE A 152 -0.61 -2.82 -14.39
CA ILE A 152 -1.36 -1.58 -14.65
C ILE A 152 -0.66 -0.74 -15.73
N LYS A 153 0.65 -0.63 -15.64
CA LYS A 153 1.45 0.08 -16.65
C LYS A 153 1.27 -0.54 -18.03
N GLN A 154 1.33 -1.85 -18.13
CA GLN A 154 1.13 -2.57 -19.39
C GLN A 154 -0.27 -2.32 -19.96
N LEU A 155 -1.31 -2.41 -19.13
CA LEU A 155 -2.68 -2.15 -19.54
C LEU A 155 -2.86 -0.70 -20.01
N ARG A 156 -2.27 0.24 -19.32
CA ARG A 156 -2.28 1.66 -19.71
C ARG A 156 -1.63 1.85 -21.08
N ASP A 157 -0.45 1.28 -21.28
CA ASP A 157 0.27 1.41 -22.54
C ASP A 157 -0.50 0.81 -23.71
N GLN A 158 -1.13 -0.36 -23.52
CA GLN A 158 -1.99 -0.98 -24.52
C GLN A 158 -3.18 -0.08 -24.88
N MET A 159 -3.75 0.59 -23.90
CA MET A 159 -4.89 1.48 -24.12
C MET A 159 -4.50 2.76 -24.85
N ARG A 160 -3.30 3.32 -24.55
CA ARG A 160 -2.77 4.51 -25.23
C ARG A 160 -2.44 4.23 -26.71
N ASN A 161 -2.09 2.99 -27.02
CA ASN A 161 -1.65 2.60 -28.38
C ASN A 161 -2.81 2.13 -29.27
N LYS A 162 -4.03 2.23 -28.81
CA LYS A 162 -5.22 1.92 -29.62
C LYS A 162 -5.64 3.09 -30.50
#